data_2aafebdb04251b81800bff02f110361e
#
_entry.id   2aafebdb04251b81800bff02f110361e
#
_cell.length_a   1.000
_cell.length_b   1.000
_cell.length_c   1.000
_cell.angle_alpha   90.00
_cell.angle_beta   90.00
_cell.angle_gamma   90.00
#
_symmetry.space_group_name_H-M   'P 1'
#
loop_
_entity.id
_entity.type
_entity.pdbx_description
1 polymer ?
#
loop_
_entity_poly.entity_id
_entity_poly.type
_entity_poly.pdbx_seq_one_letter_code
_entity_poly.pdbx_strand_id
1 'polypeptide(L)'
;ENEGNIRMTSVLPPVHIVYDGIEKIVPTLYHAMIETLVQAAYAGLYPPTYVNLTAGPSSTADVEMYRVSPAQGPKEFYMVLVDNGRRKAAKDPVLWEILLCIRCGRCSMHCPTYWAIGPRFGKPPYTGPMGIPWTAVTRGIMEAGPAAMFCTHSGNCKEVCPMGIDLPKLILYVKSEYLRQVMKK
;
A
#
# COMPACT_ATOMS: atom_id res chain seq x y z
N GLU A 1 -7.59 -8.91 -8.60
CA GLU A 1 -6.59 -8.75 -9.66
C GLU A 1 -7.21 -8.90 -11.05
N ASN A 2 -6.51 -8.48 -12.09
CA ASN A 2 -6.99 -8.56 -13.47
C ASN A 2 -6.07 -9.39 -14.39
N GLU A 3 -4.80 -9.56 -14.04
CA GLU A 3 -3.81 -10.24 -14.87
C GLU A 3 -3.59 -11.72 -14.51
N GLY A 4 -4.09 -12.18 -13.37
CA GLY A 4 -3.92 -13.55 -12.89
C GLY A 4 -2.54 -13.86 -12.29
N ASN A 5 -1.63 -12.90 -12.22
CA ASN A 5 -0.27 -13.09 -11.72
C ASN A 5 -0.26 -13.42 -10.20
N ILE A 6 -1.03 -12.73 -9.39
CA ILE A 6 -1.15 -12.99 -7.94
C ILE A 6 -1.82 -14.34 -7.69
N ARG A 7 -2.85 -14.68 -8.47
CA ARG A 7 -3.51 -15.99 -8.39
C ARG A 7 -2.52 -17.13 -8.61
N MET A 8 -1.74 -17.07 -9.68
CA MET A 8 -0.77 -18.10 -10.00
C MET A 8 0.33 -18.22 -8.94
N THR A 9 0.85 -17.10 -8.46
CA THR A 9 1.89 -17.08 -7.41
C THR A 9 1.37 -17.52 -6.04
N SER A 10 0.07 -17.43 -5.77
CA SER A 10 -0.52 -17.86 -4.50
C SER A 10 -0.95 -19.35 -4.49
N VAL A 11 -1.15 -19.95 -5.65
CA VAL A 11 -1.69 -21.32 -5.78
C VAL A 11 -0.63 -22.35 -6.16
N LEU A 12 0.31 -22.01 -7.05
CA LEU A 12 1.25 -22.97 -7.62
C LEU A 12 2.44 -23.34 -6.71
N PRO A 13 3.05 -22.41 -5.96
CA PRO A 13 4.22 -22.74 -5.13
C PRO A 13 3.85 -23.65 -3.95
N PRO A 14 4.73 -24.58 -3.56
CA PRO A 14 4.50 -25.40 -2.37
C PRO A 14 4.53 -24.62 -1.07
N VAL A 15 5.24 -23.48 -1.05
CA VAL A 15 5.32 -22.56 0.10
C VAL A 15 4.91 -21.18 -0.38
N HIS A 16 3.93 -20.57 0.28
CA HIS A 16 3.48 -19.21 0.01
C HIS A 16 3.76 -18.31 1.20
N ILE A 17 4.57 -17.30 0.99
CA ILE A 17 4.90 -16.30 2.01
C ILE A 17 4.27 -14.97 1.61
N VAL A 18 3.33 -14.49 2.43
CA VAL A 18 2.73 -13.16 2.30
C VAL A 18 3.51 -12.19 3.17
N TYR A 19 3.84 -11.05 2.60
CA TYR A 19 4.59 -9.99 3.26
C TYR A 19 3.83 -8.66 3.10
N ASP A 20 3.30 -8.13 4.19
CA ASP A 20 2.52 -6.89 4.15
C ASP A 20 2.67 -6.06 5.44
N GLY A 21 2.22 -4.80 5.37
CA GLY A 21 2.26 -3.90 6.51
C GLY A 21 1.12 -4.15 7.51
N ILE A 22 1.40 -3.90 8.79
CA ILE A 22 0.40 -4.05 9.86
C ILE A 22 -0.82 -3.13 9.68
N GLU A 23 -0.67 -2.04 8.91
CA GLU A 23 -1.77 -1.12 8.57
C GLU A 23 -2.81 -1.72 7.63
N LYS A 24 -2.56 -2.92 7.09
CA LYS A 24 -3.50 -3.62 6.20
C LYS A 24 -4.42 -4.59 6.93
N ILE A 25 -4.26 -4.72 8.24
CA ILE A 25 -5.14 -5.55 9.05
C ILE A 25 -6.48 -4.83 9.22
N VAL A 26 -7.55 -5.49 8.85
CA VAL A 26 -8.93 -5.00 9.00
C VAL A 26 -9.73 -5.91 9.94
N PRO A 27 -10.77 -5.39 10.63
CA PRO A 27 -11.47 -6.14 11.68
C PRO A 27 -12.29 -7.32 11.17
N THR A 28 -12.81 -7.26 9.95
CA THR A 28 -13.71 -8.30 9.40
C THR A 28 -13.50 -8.49 7.91
N LEU A 29 -13.92 -9.64 7.39
CA LEU A 29 -13.94 -9.92 5.96
C LEU A 29 -14.78 -8.90 5.17
N TYR A 30 -15.86 -8.39 5.77
CA TYR A 30 -16.68 -7.34 5.16
C TYR A 30 -15.87 -6.08 4.83
N HIS A 31 -15.04 -5.61 5.79
CA HIS A 31 -14.16 -4.47 5.56
C HIS A 31 -13.12 -4.76 4.47
N ALA A 32 -12.54 -5.96 4.46
CA ALA A 32 -11.60 -6.39 3.43
C ALA A 32 -12.22 -6.36 2.01
N MET A 33 -13.45 -6.83 1.89
CA MET A 33 -14.19 -6.81 0.61
C MET A 33 -14.49 -5.40 0.15
N ILE A 34 -14.93 -4.51 1.04
CA ILE A 34 -15.17 -3.09 0.70
C ILE A 34 -13.87 -2.43 0.25
N GLU A 35 -12.78 -2.58 1.02
CA GLU A 35 -11.48 -2.00 0.65
C GLU A 35 -11.04 -2.47 -0.73
N THR A 36 -11.17 -3.77 -1.01
CA THR A 36 -10.80 -4.35 -2.31
C THR A 36 -11.61 -3.74 -3.46
N LEU A 37 -12.93 -3.58 -3.31
CA LEU A 37 -13.80 -3.00 -4.33
C LEU A 37 -13.49 -1.51 -4.54
N VAL A 38 -13.31 -0.74 -3.47
CA VAL A 38 -12.97 0.69 -3.54
C VAL A 38 -11.60 0.87 -4.19
N GLN A 39 -10.61 0.07 -3.80
CA GLN A 39 -9.28 0.11 -4.41
C GLN A 39 -9.36 -0.12 -5.93
N ALA A 40 -10.07 -1.16 -6.36
CA ALA A 40 -10.24 -1.49 -7.78
C ALA A 40 -10.95 -0.34 -8.53
N ALA A 41 -12.02 0.22 -7.96
CA ALA A 41 -12.76 1.32 -8.58
C ALA A 41 -11.89 2.55 -8.81
N TYR A 42 -11.11 2.96 -7.79
CA TYR A 42 -10.26 4.13 -7.90
C TYR A 42 -8.95 3.90 -8.69
N ALA A 43 -8.55 2.64 -8.86
CA ALA A 43 -7.50 2.26 -9.80
C ALA A 43 -7.97 2.22 -11.27
N GLY A 44 -9.27 2.36 -11.51
CA GLY A 44 -9.86 2.27 -12.85
C GLY A 44 -10.10 0.83 -13.33
N LEU A 45 -10.13 -0.14 -12.42
CA LEU A 45 -10.21 -1.58 -12.69
C LEU A 45 -11.48 -2.21 -12.08
N TYR A 46 -12.58 -1.48 -12.06
CA TYR A 46 -13.84 -1.95 -11.49
C TYR A 46 -14.78 -2.52 -12.57
N PRO A 47 -15.46 -3.66 -12.29
CA PRO A 47 -15.23 -4.55 -11.14
C PRO A 47 -13.90 -5.31 -11.26
N PRO A 48 -13.29 -5.71 -10.12
CA PRO A 48 -12.09 -6.55 -10.17
C PRO A 48 -12.44 -7.90 -10.80
N THR A 49 -11.62 -8.36 -11.73
CA THR A 49 -11.86 -9.63 -12.45
C THR A 49 -11.82 -10.83 -11.51
N TYR A 50 -11.01 -10.76 -10.47
CA TYR A 50 -10.81 -11.85 -9.55
C TYR A 50 -10.40 -11.36 -8.16
N VAL A 51 -11.04 -11.91 -7.12
CA VAL A 51 -10.67 -11.70 -5.71
C VAL A 51 -10.35 -13.05 -5.10
N ASN A 52 -9.15 -13.20 -4.55
CA ASN A 52 -8.70 -14.42 -3.91
C ASN A 52 -8.66 -14.26 -2.39
N LEU A 53 -9.33 -15.16 -1.67
CA LEU A 53 -9.29 -15.27 -0.23
C LEU A 53 -8.43 -16.48 0.13
N THR A 54 -7.21 -16.22 0.63
CA THR A 54 -6.26 -17.26 0.97
C THR A 54 -6.16 -17.39 2.49
N ALA A 55 -6.51 -18.55 3.01
CA ALA A 55 -6.49 -18.85 4.45
C ALA A 55 -5.52 -20.01 4.81
N GLY A 56 -4.55 -20.30 3.96
CA GLY A 56 -3.62 -21.39 4.10
C GLY A 56 -3.96 -22.62 3.24
N PRO A 57 -3.36 -23.79 3.54
CA PRO A 57 -3.61 -25.03 2.81
C PRO A 57 -5.07 -25.46 2.90
N SER A 58 -5.69 -25.72 1.75
CA SER A 58 -7.04 -26.26 1.75
C SER A 58 -7.05 -27.78 1.89
N SER A 59 -8.16 -28.34 2.36
CA SER A 59 -8.34 -29.78 2.42
C SER A 59 -9.77 -30.16 2.00
N THR A 60 -9.91 -31.31 1.36
CA THR A 60 -11.20 -31.92 1.04
C THR A 60 -11.20 -33.41 1.39
N ALA A 61 -12.37 -33.97 1.64
CA ALA A 61 -12.53 -35.40 1.96
C ALA A 61 -13.70 -36.05 1.22
N ASP A 62 -14.49 -35.26 0.50
CA ASP A 62 -15.73 -35.69 -0.14
C ASP A 62 -15.52 -36.28 -1.55
N VAL A 63 -14.44 -35.90 -2.23
CA VAL A 63 -14.16 -36.36 -3.60
C VAL A 63 -13.58 -37.77 -3.62
N GLU A 64 -12.53 -38.02 -2.82
CA GLU A 64 -11.79 -39.29 -2.81
C GLU A 64 -12.16 -40.20 -1.60
N MET A 65 -13.16 -39.80 -0.81
CA MET A 65 -13.56 -40.49 0.39
C MET A 65 -12.44 -40.63 1.46
N TYR A 66 -11.34 -39.92 1.28
CA TYR A 66 -10.27 -39.73 2.26
C TYR A 66 -9.75 -38.30 2.24
N ARG A 67 -9.14 -37.85 3.33
CA ARG A 67 -8.65 -36.48 3.43
C ARG A 67 -7.41 -36.24 2.59
N VAL A 68 -7.56 -35.36 1.60
CA VAL A 68 -6.45 -34.83 0.78
C VAL A 68 -6.07 -33.45 1.26
N SER A 69 -4.79 -33.22 1.52
CA SER A 69 -4.25 -31.92 1.89
C SER A 69 -2.81 -31.74 1.34
N PRO A 70 -2.52 -30.67 0.62
CA PRO A 70 -3.45 -29.65 0.16
C PRO A 70 -4.32 -30.16 -0.98
N ALA A 71 -5.60 -29.85 -0.97
CA ALA A 71 -6.48 -30.11 -2.10
C ALA A 71 -6.23 -29.08 -3.22
N GLN A 72 -5.98 -27.85 -2.83
CA GLN A 72 -5.52 -26.75 -3.69
C GLN A 72 -4.77 -25.71 -2.84
N GLY A 73 -3.96 -24.90 -3.52
CA GLY A 73 -3.11 -23.92 -2.86
C GLY A 73 -1.78 -24.51 -2.35
N PRO A 74 -1.01 -23.71 -1.61
CA PRO A 74 0.29 -24.10 -1.10
C PRO A 74 0.19 -25.16 0.02
N LYS A 75 1.24 -25.94 0.21
CA LYS A 75 1.38 -26.86 1.35
C LYS A 75 1.59 -26.11 2.65
N GLU A 76 2.32 -24.99 2.58
CA GLU A 76 2.65 -24.13 3.71
C GLU A 76 2.32 -22.69 3.39
N PHE A 77 1.75 -21.97 4.36
CA PHE A 77 1.39 -20.58 4.25
C PHE A 77 1.94 -19.80 5.42
N TYR A 78 2.72 -18.76 5.14
CA TYR A 78 3.29 -17.86 6.13
C TYR A 78 2.86 -16.42 5.86
N MET A 79 2.47 -15.71 6.93
CA MET A 79 2.17 -14.27 6.86
C MET A 79 3.16 -13.51 7.73
N VAL A 80 3.94 -12.61 7.10
CA VAL A 80 4.89 -11.74 7.77
C VAL A 80 4.33 -10.33 7.82
N LEU A 81 4.01 -9.85 9.00
CA LEU A 81 3.48 -8.50 9.24
C LEU A 81 4.62 -7.55 9.61
N VAL A 82 4.74 -6.47 8.85
CA VAL A 82 5.86 -5.52 8.95
C VAL A 82 5.40 -4.23 9.61
N ASP A 83 6.05 -3.86 10.70
CA ASP A 83 5.86 -2.54 11.32
C ASP A 83 6.62 -1.44 10.57
N ASN A 84 7.93 -1.53 10.47
CA ASN A 84 8.81 -0.56 9.79
C ASN A 84 8.36 0.90 9.96
N GLY A 85 8.13 1.34 11.20
CA GLY A 85 7.74 2.71 11.56
C GLY A 85 6.24 3.01 11.56
N ARG A 86 5.37 2.06 11.20
CA ARG A 86 3.91 2.25 11.14
C ARG A 86 3.30 2.57 12.51
N ARG A 87 3.74 1.87 13.56
CA ARG A 87 3.30 2.16 14.94
C ARG A 87 3.74 3.54 15.41
N LYS A 88 4.91 4.01 14.96
CA LYS A 88 5.38 5.36 15.24
C LYS A 88 4.53 6.38 14.49
N ALA A 89 4.26 6.14 13.21
CA ALA A 89 3.39 6.99 12.40
C ALA A 89 1.98 7.09 12.96
N ALA A 90 1.42 6.00 13.49
CA ALA A 90 0.09 6.00 14.13
C ALA A 90 -0.02 6.94 15.33
N LYS A 91 1.09 7.26 15.99
CA LYS A 91 1.16 8.19 17.13
C LYS A 91 1.53 9.63 16.71
N ASP A 92 1.93 9.83 15.47
CA ASP A 92 2.30 11.15 14.95
C ASP A 92 1.03 11.93 14.56
N PRO A 93 0.84 13.17 15.04
CA PRO A 93 -0.38 13.94 14.81
C PRO A 93 -0.60 14.33 13.34
N VAL A 94 0.41 14.21 12.50
CA VAL A 94 0.35 14.55 11.07
C VAL A 94 0.48 13.30 10.21
N LEU A 95 1.48 12.46 10.45
CA LEU A 95 1.81 11.33 9.57
C LEU A 95 0.85 10.13 9.70
N TRP A 96 0.00 10.06 10.74
CA TRP A 96 -0.94 8.94 10.90
C TRP A 96 -1.88 8.75 9.70
N GLU A 97 -2.23 9.83 9.00
CA GLU A 97 -3.13 9.79 7.83
C GLU A 97 -2.62 8.86 6.72
N ILE A 98 -1.29 8.64 6.62
CA ILE A 98 -0.72 7.76 5.59
C ILE A 98 -1.17 6.31 5.75
N LEU A 99 -1.50 5.88 6.97
CA LEU A 99 -1.92 4.52 7.27
C LEU A 99 -3.30 4.19 6.66
N LEU A 100 -4.09 5.22 6.34
CA LEU A 100 -5.39 5.08 5.66
C LEU A 100 -5.25 4.75 4.16
N CYS A 101 -4.02 4.77 3.61
CA CYS A 101 -3.80 4.61 2.18
C CYS A 101 -4.11 3.20 1.70
N ILE A 102 -5.11 3.05 0.83
CA ILE A 102 -5.50 1.79 0.17
C ILE A 102 -4.67 1.48 -1.09
N ARG A 103 -3.67 2.29 -1.41
CA ARG A 103 -2.73 2.10 -2.53
C ARG A 103 -3.37 2.05 -3.92
N CYS A 104 -4.49 2.70 -4.14
CA CYS A 104 -5.17 2.76 -5.44
C CYS A 104 -4.38 3.48 -6.55
N GLY A 105 -3.31 4.22 -6.23
CA GLY A 105 -2.46 4.92 -7.20
C GLY A 105 -3.03 6.23 -7.76
N ARG A 106 -4.28 6.58 -7.45
CA ARG A 106 -4.99 7.73 -8.05
C ARG A 106 -4.24 9.06 -7.90
N CYS A 107 -3.63 9.29 -6.72
CA CYS A 107 -2.84 10.50 -6.45
C CYS A 107 -1.66 10.68 -7.42
N SER A 108 -1.01 9.58 -7.86
CA SER A 108 0.08 9.63 -8.85
C SER A 108 -0.44 9.94 -10.25
N MET A 109 -1.59 9.37 -10.62
CA MET A 109 -2.21 9.58 -11.93
C MET A 109 -2.65 11.02 -12.17
N HIS A 110 -2.89 11.81 -11.12
CA HIS A 110 -3.33 13.21 -11.20
C HIS A 110 -2.27 14.21 -10.75
N CYS A 111 -1.04 13.75 -10.50
CA CYS A 111 0.04 14.61 -10.04
C CYS A 111 0.87 15.16 -11.20
N PRO A 112 0.95 16.51 -11.41
CA PRO A 112 1.75 17.07 -12.48
C PRO A 112 3.23 16.75 -12.34
N THR A 113 3.77 16.75 -11.11
CA THR A 113 5.17 16.38 -10.86
C THR A 113 5.43 14.93 -11.22
N TYR A 114 4.53 14.01 -10.86
CA TYR A 114 4.68 12.60 -11.20
C TYR A 114 4.64 12.37 -12.72
N TRP A 115 3.79 13.09 -13.44
CA TRP A 115 3.75 13.03 -14.90
C TRP A 115 5.05 13.54 -15.54
N ALA A 116 5.70 14.54 -14.94
CA ALA A 116 6.93 15.12 -15.47
C ALA A 116 8.17 14.25 -15.24
N ILE A 117 8.32 13.66 -14.03
CA ILE A 117 9.55 12.95 -13.62
C ILE A 117 9.34 11.47 -13.25
N GLY A 118 8.11 10.99 -13.32
CA GLY A 118 7.75 9.59 -13.10
C GLY A 118 8.05 9.08 -11.69
N PRO A 119 8.47 7.80 -11.58
CA PRO A 119 8.75 7.17 -10.29
C PRO A 119 9.89 7.79 -9.49
N ARG A 120 10.64 8.73 -10.05
CA ARG A 120 11.65 9.51 -9.32
C ARG A 120 11.02 10.47 -8.31
N PHE A 121 9.74 10.84 -8.51
CA PHE A 121 8.97 11.55 -7.50
C PHE A 121 8.49 10.59 -6.41
N GLY A 122 8.94 10.80 -5.21
CA GLY A 122 8.95 9.80 -4.15
C GLY A 122 10.22 8.95 -4.25
N LYS A 123 10.26 7.79 -3.66
CA LYS A 123 11.35 6.80 -3.82
C LYS A 123 10.80 5.39 -3.81
N PRO A 124 11.32 4.48 -4.61
CA PRO A 124 10.95 3.07 -4.51
C PRO A 124 11.14 2.54 -3.07
N PRO A 125 10.26 1.68 -2.56
CA PRO A 125 9.11 1.07 -3.23
C PRO A 125 7.87 1.96 -3.34
N TYR A 126 7.83 3.09 -2.66
CA TYR A 126 6.69 4.00 -2.66
C TYR A 126 6.98 5.23 -3.53
N THR A 127 6.29 5.35 -4.65
CA THR A 127 6.45 6.46 -5.61
C THR A 127 5.26 7.42 -5.57
N GLY A 128 5.39 8.56 -6.22
CA GLY A 128 4.34 9.57 -6.31
C GLY A 128 4.15 10.39 -5.03
N PRO A 129 3.06 11.16 -4.96
CA PRO A 129 2.77 12.04 -3.81
C PRO A 129 2.73 11.30 -2.48
N MET A 130 2.12 10.10 -2.44
CA MET A 130 2.06 9.26 -1.23
C MET A 130 3.44 8.67 -0.89
N GLY A 131 4.32 8.50 -1.86
CA GLY A 131 5.66 7.95 -1.65
C GLY A 131 6.53 8.82 -0.74
N ILE A 132 6.33 10.13 -0.73
CA ILE A 132 7.10 11.06 0.08
C ILE A 132 6.87 10.83 1.58
N PRO A 133 5.63 10.90 2.12
CA PRO A 133 5.40 10.63 3.54
C PRO A 133 5.69 9.17 3.92
N TRP A 134 5.46 8.19 3.04
CA TRP A 134 5.88 6.81 3.31
C TRP A 134 7.40 6.66 3.44
N THR A 135 8.18 7.32 2.58
CA THR A 135 9.64 7.33 2.72
C THR A 135 10.07 8.00 4.01
N ALA A 136 9.40 9.09 4.42
CA ALA A 136 9.69 9.76 5.68
C ALA A 136 9.47 8.85 6.90
N VAL A 137 8.43 8.03 6.88
CA VAL A 137 8.13 7.07 7.96
C VAL A 137 9.09 5.89 7.97
N THR A 138 9.40 5.31 6.82
CA THR A 138 10.15 4.06 6.71
C THR A 138 11.67 4.25 6.67
N ARG A 139 12.15 5.39 6.17
CA ARG A 139 13.57 5.69 5.96
C ARG A 139 14.03 7.00 6.59
N GLY A 140 13.08 7.82 7.07
CA GLY A 140 13.36 9.10 7.72
C GLY A 140 13.23 10.32 6.80
N ILE A 141 13.13 11.47 7.47
CA ILE A 141 12.89 12.79 6.83
C ILE A 141 14.00 13.16 5.84
N MET A 142 15.28 12.89 6.19
CA MET A 142 16.42 13.24 5.33
C MET A 142 16.41 12.50 3.99
N GLU A 143 15.87 11.30 3.97
CA GLU A 143 15.74 10.50 2.75
C GLU A 143 14.55 10.96 1.88
N ALA A 144 13.46 11.38 2.51
CA ALA A 144 12.24 11.84 1.84
C ALA A 144 12.32 13.30 1.34
N GLY A 145 13.09 14.13 2.07
CA GLY A 145 13.14 15.57 1.87
C GLY A 145 13.47 16.03 0.45
N PRO A 146 14.51 15.51 -0.20
CA PRO A 146 14.85 15.89 -1.57
C PRO A 146 13.67 15.69 -2.54
N ALA A 147 12.93 14.60 -2.44
CA ALA A 147 11.76 14.36 -3.27
C ALA A 147 10.61 15.34 -2.95
N ALA A 148 10.43 15.71 -1.67
CA ALA A 148 9.42 16.66 -1.25
C ALA A 148 9.63 18.06 -1.86
N MET A 149 10.88 18.44 -2.15
CA MET A 149 11.19 19.74 -2.75
C MET A 149 10.63 19.91 -4.17
N PHE A 150 10.42 18.82 -4.91
CA PHE A 150 9.83 18.87 -6.26
C PHE A 150 8.30 19.00 -6.25
N CYS A 151 7.64 18.94 -5.10
CA CYS A 151 6.20 19.09 -5.02
C CYS A 151 5.77 20.52 -5.36
N THR A 152 4.91 20.65 -6.37
CA THR A 152 4.35 21.93 -6.85
C THR A 152 3.12 22.38 -6.05
N HIS A 153 2.67 21.59 -5.08
CA HIS A 153 1.48 21.85 -4.25
C HIS A 153 0.20 22.14 -5.05
N SER A 154 -0.01 21.47 -6.19
CA SER A 154 -1.21 21.64 -7.02
C SER A 154 -2.52 21.26 -6.32
N GLY A 155 -2.47 20.47 -5.25
CA GLY A 155 -3.67 20.01 -4.50
C GLY A 155 -4.37 18.79 -5.10
N ASN A 156 -4.20 18.48 -6.37
CA ASN A 156 -4.92 17.41 -7.09
C ASN A 156 -4.89 16.05 -6.36
N CYS A 157 -3.77 15.72 -5.73
CA CYS A 157 -3.61 14.45 -5.02
C CYS A 157 -4.53 14.32 -3.80
N LYS A 158 -4.95 15.43 -3.17
CA LYS A 158 -5.95 15.46 -2.11
C LYS A 158 -7.36 15.28 -2.68
N GLU A 159 -7.69 16.04 -3.71
CA GLU A 159 -9.02 16.05 -4.34
C GLU A 159 -9.45 14.67 -4.86
N VAL A 160 -8.50 13.90 -5.38
CA VAL A 160 -8.79 12.58 -5.97
C VAL A 160 -8.65 11.42 -4.97
N CYS A 161 -8.27 11.70 -3.72
CA CYS A 161 -8.04 10.65 -2.73
C CYS A 161 -9.36 10.09 -2.18
N PRO A 162 -9.69 8.79 -2.37
CA PRO A 162 -10.93 8.21 -1.84
C PRO A 162 -10.95 8.16 -0.32
N MET A 163 -9.79 8.18 0.32
CA MET A 163 -9.64 8.12 1.79
C MET A 163 -9.52 9.50 2.43
N GLY A 164 -9.64 10.58 1.64
CA GLY A 164 -9.58 11.96 2.15
C GLY A 164 -8.22 12.39 2.73
N ILE A 165 -7.13 11.70 2.38
CA ILE A 165 -5.79 11.99 2.90
C ILE A 165 -5.30 13.34 2.39
N ASP A 166 -4.89 14.22 3.30
CA ASP A 166 -4.34 15.54 2.95
C ASP A 166 -2.85 15.46 2.57
N LEU A 167 -2.58 14.88 1.38
CA LEU A 167 -1.23 14.71 0.87
C LEU A 167 -0.43 16.01 0.75
N PRO A 168 -0.98 17.13 0.29
CA PRO A 168 -0.27 18.42 0.31
C PRO A 168 0.24 18.81 1.70
N LYS A 169 -0.59 18.66 2.73
CA LYS A 169 -0.22 18.92 4.13
C LYS A 169 0.91 17.98 4.59
N LEU A 170 0.80 16.68 4.30
CA LEU A 170 1.83 15.69 4.65
C LEU A 170 3.18 16.00 3.98
N ILE A 171 3.15 16.34 2.69
CA ILE A 171 4.37 16.68 1.93
C ILE A 171 4.98 17.98 2.46
N LEU A 172 4.16 18.98 2.77
CA LEU A 172 4.62 20.24 3.35
C LEU A 172 5.28 20.01 4.72
N TYR A 173 4.71 19.13 5.55
CA TYR A 173 5.30 18.74 6.82
C TYR A 173 6.69 18.12 6.62
N VAL A 174 6.82 17.13 5.72
CA VAL A 174 8.12 16.49 5.40
C VAL A 174 9.13 17.53 4.90
N LYS A 175 8.70 18.44 4.02
CA LYS A 175 9.52 19.52 3.48
C LYS A 175 10.03 20.47 4.58
N SER A 176 9.15 20.88 5.48
CA SER A 176 9.51 21.79 6.59
C SER A 176 10.48 21.13 7.57
N GLU A 177 10.25 19.88 7.94
CA GLU A 177 11.15 19.14 8.83
C GLU A 177 12.51 18.85 8.18
N TYR A 178 12.55 18.57 6.90
CA TYR A 178 13.78 18.43 6.14
C TYR A 178 14.60 19.72 6.17
N LEU A 179 14.00 20.86 5.84
CA LEU A 179 14.67 22.16 5.87
C LEU A 179 15.19 22.51 7.28
N ARG A 180 14.40 22.26 8.33
CA ARG A 180 14.87 22.44 9.73
C ARG A 180 16.12 21.62 10.04
N GLN A 181 16.19 20.38 9.56
CA GLN A 181 17.33 19.51 9.84
C GLN A 181 18.57 19.91 9.02
N VAL A 182 18.38 20.40 7.78
CA VAL A 182 19.47 20.90 6.95
C VAL A 182 20.07 22.20 7.51
N MET A 183 19.19 23.12 7.98
CA MET A 183 19.63 24.42 8.51
C MET A 183 20.29 24.33 9.92
N LYS A 184 20.13 23.21 10.62
CA LYS A 184 20.81 22.96 11.91
C LYS A 184 22.20 22.39 11.80
N LYS A 185 22.64 22.05 10.59
CA LYS A 185 23.99 21.58 10.27
C LYS A 185 24.86 22.73 9.78
#